data_c2893e77bc310f02409936d53926fa54
#
_entry.id   c2893e77bc310f02409936d53926fa54
#
_cell.length_a   1.000
_cell.length_b   1.000
_cell.length_c   1.000
_cell.angle_alpha   90.00
_cell.angle_beta   90.00
_cell.angle_gamma   90.00
#
_symmetry.space_group_name_H-M   'P 1'
#
loop_
_entity.id
_entity.type
_entity.pdbx_description
1 polymer ?
#
loop_
_entity_poly.entity_id
_entity_poly.type
_entity_poly.pdbx_seq_one_letter_code
_entity_poly.pdbx_strand_id
1 'polypeptide(L)'
;MEILIPFVTASIIDKGIQAGDMSKVLMYGGLMLVLAFISLFAGIQAGKYAALASTGLACNLREGIYSNIQNFAFSNIDKYSTAGLITRMTTDVTNVQNAYQMILRIAVRAPLMMICSMVMCFYYQSYIKF
;
A
#
# COMPACT_ATOMS: atom_id res chain seq x y z
N MET A 1 -0.41 3.05 -11.68
CA MET A 1 -1.16 4.28 -11.96
C MET A 1 -0.26 5.53 -11.85
N GLU A 2 0.54 5.69 -10.82
CA GLU A 2 1.43 6.84 -10.63
C GLU A 2 2.43 7.06 -11.79
N ILE A 3 2.81 6.01 -12.50
CA ILE A 3 3.74 6.09 -13.65
C ILE A 3 3.04 6.51 -14.94
N LEU A 4 1.74 6.23 -15.08
CA LEU A 4 0.96 6.61 -16.27
C LEU A 4 0.64 8.11 -16.30
N ILE A 5 0.52 8.75 -15.14
CA ILE A 5 0.19 10.18 -15.04
C ILE A 5 1.24 11.06 -15.74
N PRO A 6 2.56 10.93 -15.48
CA PRO A 6 3.59 11.69 -16.18
C PRO A 6 3.58 11.46 -17.69
N PHE A 7 3.29 10.22 -18.14
CA PHE A 7 3.25 9.89 -19.56
C PHE A 7 2.09 10.56 -20.28
N VAL A 8 0.90 10.55 -19.67
CA VAL A 8 -0.27 11.26 -20.22
C VAL A 8 -0.04 12.78 -20.19
N THR A 9 0.62 13.29 -19.14
CA THR A 9 0.97 14.71 -19.05
C THR A 9 1.93 15.12 -20.19
N ALA A 10 2.96 14.33 -20.48
CA ALA A 10 3.86 14.56 -21.61
C ALA A 10 3.08 14.58 -22.94
N SER A 11 2.15 13.63 -23.12
CA SER A 11 1.30 13.56 -24.32
C SER A 11 0.36 14.77 -24.49
N ILE A 12 -0.11 15.34 -23.38
CA ILE A 12 -0.90 16.60 -23.39
C ILE A 12 -0.04 17.76 -23.89
N ILE A 13 1.19 17.86 -23.42
CA ILE A 13 2.11 18.93 -23.79
C ILE A 13 2.48 18.82 -25.27
N ASP A 14 2.94 17.64 -25.70
CA ASP A 14 3.46 17.43 -27.06
C ASP A 14 2.35 17.48 -28.13
N LYS A 15 1.21 16.83 -27.88
CA LYS A 15 0.14 16.66 -28.88
C LYS A 15 -1.04 17.61 -28.70
N GLY A 16 -1.19 18.19 -27.51
CA GLY A 16 -2.26 19.13 -27.20
C GLY A 16 -1.81 20.58 -27.32
N ILE A 17 -0.84 20.98 -26.51
CA ILE A 17 -0.44 22.38 -26.38
C ILE A 17 0.41 22.81 -27.59
N GLN A 18 1.38 22.01 -28.01
CA GLN A 18 2.23 22.32 -29.16
C GLN A 18 1.50 22.28 -30.50
N ALA A 19 0.48 21.42 -30.63
CA ALA A 19 -0.37 21.32 -31.80
C ALA A 19 -1.51 22.35 -31.83
N GLY A 20 -1.76 23.10 -30.74
CA GLY A 20 -2.85 24.07 -30.64
C GLY A 20 -4.27 23.49 -30.64
N ASP A 21 -4.40 22.16 -30.51
CA ASP A 21 -5.66 21.43 -30.57
C ASP A 21 -6.31 21.32 -29.19
N MET A 22 -7.22 22.25 -28.87
CA MET A 22 -7.95 22.28 -27.60
C MET A 22 -8.79 21.01 -27.38
N SER A 23 -9.27 20.39 -28.45
CA SER A 23 -10.04 19.14 -28.39
C SER A 23 -9.22 17.96 -27.84
N LYS A 24 -7.96 17.86 -28.22
CA LYS A 24 -7.04 16.83 -27.72
C LYS A 24 -6.65 17.06 -26.25
N VAL A 25 -6.44 18.32 -25.87
CA VAL A 25 -6.19 18.68 -24.47
C VAL A 25 -7.36 18.25 -23.58
N LEU A 26 -8.59 18.50 -24.00
CA LEU A 26 -9.79 18.11 -23.26
C LEU A 26 -9.94 16.59 -23.17
N MET A 27 -9.65 15.88 -24.26
CA MET A 27 -9.71 14.40 -24.30
C MET A 27 -8.67 13.76 -23.37
N TYR A 28 -7.43 14.19 -23.41
CA TYR A 28 -6.37 13.66 -22.52
C TYR A 28 -6.59 14.09 -21.07
N GLY A 29 -7.11 15.29 -20.81
CA GLY A 29 -7.51 15.74 -19.49
C GLY A 29 -8.63 14.88 -18.90
N GLY A 30 -9.65 14.54 -19.71
CA GLY A 30 -10.70 13.59 -19.33
C GLY A 30 -10.15 12.19 -19.02
N LEU A 31 -9.20 11.71 -19.82
CA LEU A 31 -8.53 10.44 -19.56
C LEU A 31 -7.77 10.45 -18.22
N MET A 32 -7.08 11.55 -17.88
CA MET A 32 -6.41 11.70 -16.59
C MET A 32 -7.39 11.66 -15.42
N LEU A 33 -8.54 12.28 -15.54
CA LEU A 33 -9.59 12.21 -14.51
C LEU A 33 -10.05 10.77 -14.29
N VAL A 34 -10.34 10.03 -15.35
CA VAL A 34 -10.74 8.62 -15.27
C VAL A 34 -9.66 7.77 -14.59
N LEU A 35 -8.38 7.95 -14.96
CA LEU A 35 -7.27 7.25 -14.33
C LEU A 35 -7.12 7.61 -12.84
N ALA A 36 -7.38 8.87 -12.46
CA ALA A 36 -7.36 9.29 -11.07
C ALA A 36 -8.48 8.60 -10.25
N PHE A 37 -9.69 8.50 -10.79
CA PHE A 37 -10.79 7.78 -10.13
C PHE A 37 -10.50 6.28 -9.97
N ILE A 38 -9.95 5.64 -10.99
CA ILE A 38 -9.55 4.21 -10.91
C ILE A 38 -8.48 4.03 -9.85
N SER A 39 -7.49 4.93 -9.80
CA SER A 39 -6.41 4.90 -8.80
C SER A 39 -6.94 5.07 -7.38
N LEU A 40 -7.88 6.00 -7.19
CA LEU A 40 -8.55 6.23 -5.90
C LEU A 40 -9.29 4.97 -5.44
N PHE A 41 -10.09 4.37 -6.31
CA PHE A 41 -10.86 3.18 -5.99
C PHE A 41 -9.95 1.98 -5.64
N ALA A 42 -8.91 1.76 -6.45
CA ALA A 42 -7.92 0.71 -6.19
C ALA A 42 -7.17 0.95 -4.85
N GLY A 43 -6.85 2.20 -4.52
CA GLY A 43 -6.21 2.56 -3.25
C GLY A 43 -7.09 2.28 -2.04
N ILE A 44 -8.39 2.57 -2.12
CA ILE A 44 -9.35 2.27 -1.05
C ILE A 44 -9.46 0.76 -0.83
N GLN A 45 -9.55 -0.02 -1.90
CA GLN A 45 -9.64 -1.48 -1.80
C GLN A 45 -8.36 -2.10 -1.21
N ALA A 46 -7.21 -1.66 -1.68
CA ALA A 46 -5.92 -2.09 -1.13
C ALA A 46 -5.80 -1.78 0.37
N GLY A 47 -6.25 -0.59 0.80
CA GLY A 47 -6.29 -0.21 2.21
C GLY A 47 -7.18 -1.11 3.05
N LYS A 48 -8.38 -1.46 2.54
CA LYS A 48 -9.32 -2.37 3.23
C LYS A 48 -8.72 -3.76 3.42
N TYR A 49 -8.15 -4.37 2.38
CA TYR A 49 -7.55 -5.70 2.48
C TYR A 49 -6.33 -5.73 3.39
N ALA A 50 -5.50 -4.69 3.38
CA ALA A 50 -4.37 -4.57 4.30
C ALA A 50 -4.83 -4.44 5.75
N ALA A 51 -5.90 -3.70 6.02
CA ALA A 51 -6.48 -3.58 7.35
C ALA A 51 -7.07 -4.91 7.84
N LEU A 52 -7.82 -5.62 6.99
CA LEU A 52 -8.38 -6.93 7.33
C LEU A 52 -7.29 -7.95 7.66
N ALA A 53 -6.23 -8.02 6.86
CA ALA A 53 -5.10 -8.92 7.09
C ALA A 53 -4.38 -8.60 8.40
N SER A 54 -4.13 -7.32 8.69
CA SER A 54 -3.46 -6.92 9.93
C SER A 54 -4.31 -7.17 11.18
N THR A 55 -5.63 -6.98 11.08
CA THR A 55 -6.57 -7.27 12.18
C THR A 55 -6.66 -8.78 12.44
N GLY A 56 -6.70 -9.61 11.39
CA GLY A 56 -6.66 -11.07 11.52
C GLY A 56 -5.38 -11.56 12.20
N LEU A 57 -4.23 -11.01 11.84
CA LEU A 57 -2.97 -11.30 12.51
C LEU A 57 -3.01 -10.93 13.99
N ALA A 58 -3.51 -9.75 14.33
CA ALA A 58 -3.60 -9.28 15.71
C ALA A 58 -4.56 -10.15 16.54
N CYS A 59 -5.65 -10.63 15.94
CA CYS A 59 -6.58 -11.54 16.59
C CYS A 59 -5.90 -12.89 16.95
N ASN A 60 -5.23 -13.49 15.97
CA ASN A 60 -4.50 -14.74 16.17
C ASN A 60 -3.35 -14.60 17.18
N LEU A 61 -2.65 -13.48 17.18
CA LEU A 61 -1.61 -13.20 18.18
C LEU A 61 -2.18 -13.08 19.59
N ARG A 62 -3.30 -12.38 19.76
CA ARG A 62 -3.96 -12.26 21.06
C ARG A 62 -4.44 -13.62 21.56
N GLU A 63 -5.06 -14.42 20.70
CA GLU A 63 -5.50 -15.77 21.04
C GLU A 63 -4.33 -16.67 21.46
N GLY A 64 -3.21 -16.64 20.70
CA GLY A 64 -2.00 -17.39 21.05
C GLY A 64 -1.38 -16.94 22.37
N ILE A 65 -1.30 -15.64 22.64
CA ILE A 65 -0.78 -15.10 23.90
C ILE A 65 -1.70 -15.51 25.05
N TYR A 66 -3.01 -15.37 24.88
CA TYR A 66 -4.00 -15.73 25.90
C TYR A 66 -3.94 -17.21 26.26
N SER A 67 -3.91 -18.09 25.25
CA SER A 67 -3.78 -19.54 25.44
C SER A 67 -2.50 -19.91 26.19
N ASN A 68 -1.36 -19.26 25.87
CA ASN A 68 -0.12 -19.50 26.60
C ASN A 68 -0.17 -19.01 28.04
N ILE A 69 -0.80 -17.86 28.31
CA ILE A 69 -0.96 -17.33 29.67
C ILE A 69 -1.81 -18.29 30.53
N GLN A 70 -2.87 -18.85 29.96
CA GLN A 70 -3.70 -19.82 30.68
C GLN A 70 -2.95 -21.10 31.06
N ASN A 71 -1.96 -21.49 30.30
CA ASN A 71 -1.14 -22.68 30.58
C ASN A 71 0.05 -22.37 31.52
N PHE A 72 0.22 -21.14 31.98
CA PHE A 72 1.28 -20.77 32.91
C PHE A 72 0.98 -21.36 34.31
N ALA A 73 1.96 -22.06 34.88
CA ALA A 73 1.89 -22.46 36.29
C ALA A 73 1.96 -21.22 37.20
N PHE A 74 1.37 -21.30 38.39
CA PHE A 74 1.36 -20.21 39.37
C PHE A 74 2.77 -19.62 39.65
N SER A 75 3.81 -20.46 39.64
CA SER A 75 5.21 -20.03 39.82
C SER A 75 5.72 -19.11 38.69
N ASN A 76 5.13 -19.16 37.50
CA ASN A 76 5.51 -18.30 36.39
C ASN A 76 4.76 -16.97 36.39
N ILE A 77 3.55 -16.94 36.95
CA ILE A 77 2.75 -15.71 37.10
C ILE A 77 3.41 -14.77 38.09
N ASP A 78 4.01 -15.29 39.18
CA ASP A 78 4.76 -14.48 40.15
C ASP A 78 6.01 -13.81 39.56
N LYS A 79 6.58 -14.40 38.51
CA LYS A 79 7.77 -13.90 37.82
C LYS A 79 7.46 -12.77 36.84
N TYR A 80 6.25 -12.74 36.28
CA TYR A 80 5.80 -11.71 35.35
C TYR A 80 4.69 -10.87 35.97
N SER A 81 4.89 -9.55 36.06
CA SER A 81 3.85 -8.68 36.59
C SER A 81 2.59 -8.73 35.71
N THR A 82 1.41 -8.83 36.32
CA THR A 82 0.11 -8.84 35.62
C THR A 82 -0.05 -7.61 34.70
N ALA A 83 0.44 -6.46 35.14
CA ALA A 83 0.45 -5.23 34.34
C ALA A 83 1.29 -5.39 33.07
N GLY A 84 2.46 -6.04 33.14
CA GLY A 84 3.31 -6.32 31.97
C GLY A 84 2.66 -7.24 30.95
N LEU A 85 1.92 -8.26 31.39
CA LEU A 85 1.18 -9.17 30.52
C LEU A 85 0.04 -8.46 29.78
N ILE A 86 -0.69 -7.57 30.48
CA ILE A 86 -1.77 -6.78 29.88
C ILE A 86 -1.20 -5.83 28.82
N THR A 87 -0.08 -5.16 29.11
CA THR A 87 0.57 -4.26 28.14
C THR A 87 0.99 -5.01 26.88
N ARG A 88 1.53 -6.22 26.99
CA ARG A 88 1.90 -7.06 25.83
C ARG A 88 0.69 -7.44 24.99
N MET A 89 -0.43 -7.83 25.63
CA MET A 89 -1.66 -8.18 24.94
C MET A 89 -2.33 -7.00 24.22
N THR A 90 -2.17 -5.80 24.75
CA THR A 90 -2.84 -4.61 24.23
C THR A 90 -1.91 -3.78 23.35
N THR A 91 -0.92 -3.14 23.94
CA THR A 91 -0.06 -2.15 23.26
C THR A 91 0.89 -2.81 22.28
N ASP A 92 1.58 -3.88 22.68
CA ASP A 92 2.57 -4.52 21.82
C ASP A 92 1.91 -5.18 20.61
N VAL A 93 0.79 -5.88 20.79
CA VAL A 93 0.05 -6.48 19.67
C VAL A 93 -0.48 -5.40 18.72
N THR A 94 -0.92 -4.24 19.25
CA THR A 94 -1.38 -3.13 18.41
C THR A 94 -0.23 -2.51 17.62
N ASN A 95 0.97 -2.38 18.22
CA ASN A 95 2.16 -1.91 17.52
C ASN A 95 2.59 -2.87 16.41
N VAL A 96 2.57 -4.18 16.68
CA VAL A 96 2.84 -5.23 15.67
C VAL A 96 1.81 -5.17 14.53
N GLN A 97 0.53 -5.00 14.85
CA GLN A 97 -0.54 -4.85 13.87
C GLN A 97 -0.28 -3.65 12.94
N ASN A 98 0.05 -2.49 13.49
CA ASN A 98 0.33 -1.28 12.72
C ASN A 98 1.58 -1.43 11.86
N ALA A 99 2.65 -2.02 12.41
CA ALA A 99 3.87 -2.30 11.67
C ALA A 99 3.60 -3.26 10.50
N TYR A 100 2.85 -4.33 10.72
CA TYR A 100 2.50 -5.29 9.69
C TYR A 100 1.66 -4.67 8.57
N GLN A 101 0.67 -3.84 8.93
CA GLN A 101 -0.14 -3.11 7.96
C GLN A 101 0.71 -2.17 7.10
N MET A 102 1.68 -1.48 7.70
CA MET A 102 2.60 -0.58 7.01
C MET A 102 3.54 -1.35 6.07
N ILE A 103 4.09 -2.47 6.54
CA ILE A 103 4.96 -3.35 5.75
C ILE A 103 4.22 -3.90 4.54
N LEU A 104 2.99 -4.41 4.70
CA LEU A 104 2.18 -4.92 3.59
C LEU A 104 1.95 -3.84 2.52
N ARG A 105 1.64 -2.62 2.93
CA ARG A 105 1.40 -1.52 2.01
C ARG A 105 2.66 -1.15 1.21
N ILE A 106 3.82 -1.11 1.88
CA ILE A 106 5.09 -0.74 1.26
C ILE A 106 5.62 -1.91 0.42
N ALA A 107 5.61 -3.14 0.94
CA ALA A 107 6.16 -4.33 0.28
C ALA A 107 5.45 -4.68 -1.03
N VAL A 108 4.16 -4.37 -1.14
CA VAL A 108 3.42 -4.58 -2.40
C VAL A 108 3.68 -3.43 -3.38
N ARG A 109 3.70 -2.19 -2.89
CA ARG A 109 3.83 -1.00 -3.74
C ARG A 109 5.24 -0.83 -4.32
N ALA A 110 6.29 -1.03 -3.52
CA ALA A 110 7.67 -0.76 -3.92
C ALA A 110 8.15 -1.64 -5.10
N PRO A 111 8.02 -2.98 -5.08
CA PRO A 111 8.48 -3.80 -6.19
C PRO A 111 7.65 -3.57 -7.47
N LEU A 112 6.36 -3.30 -7.32
CA LEU A 112 5.48 -3.03 -8.45
C LEU A 112 5.87 -1.73 -9.16
N MET A 113 6.19 -0.69 -8.39
CA MET A 113 6.71 0.58 -8.92
C MET A 113 8.06 0.40 -9.61
N MET A 114 8.97 -0.40 -9.03
CA MET A 114 10.28 -0.68 -9.59
C MET A 114 10.17 -1.38 -10.96
N ILE A 115 9.37 -2.43 -11.05
CA ILE A 115 9.14 -3.16 -12.30
C ILE A 115 8.51 -2.27 -13.36
N CYS A 116 7.45 -1.54 -13.02
CA CYS A 116 6.78 -0.64 -13.95
C CYS A 116 7.70 0.49 -14.45
N SER A 117 8.54 1.07 -13.59
CA SER A 117 9.47 2.13 -14.02
C SER A 117 10.56 1.58 -14.93
N MET A 118 11.07 0.37 -14.66
CA MET A 118 12.01 -0.32 -15.55
C MET A 118 11.42 -0.57 -16.94
N VAL A 119 10.22 -1.13 -16.99
CA VAL A 119 9.52 -1.40 -18.26
C VAL A 119 9.31 -0.11 -19.06
N MET A 120 8.89 0.97 -18.40
CA MET A 120 8.69 2.27 -19.06
C MET A 120 10.00 2.87 -19.56
N CYS A 121 11.10 2.71 -18.83
CA CYS A 121 12.42 3.18 -19.24
C CYS A 121 12.89 2.46 -20.52
N PHE A 122 12.73 1.14 -20.57
CA PHE A 122 13.04 0.35 -21.78
C PHE A 122 12.15 0.73 -22.98
N TYR A 123 10.86 0.96 -22.71
CA TYR A 123 9.91 1.35 -23.78
C TYR A 123 10.26 2.73 -24.36
N TYR A 124 10.61 3.69 -23.50
CA TYR A 124 10.98 5.04 -23.91
C TYR A 124 12.31 5.06 -24.66
N GLN A 125 13.30 4.27 -24.25
CA GLN A 125 14.59 4.15 -24.93
C GLN A 125 14.43 3.50 -26.32
N SER A 126 13.50 2.56 -26.48
CA SER A 126 13.18 1.98 -27.79
C SER A 126 12.50 2.98 -28.73
N TYR A 127 11.73 3.93 -28.18
CA TYR A 127 11.02 4.95 -28.96
C TYR A 127 11.93 6.09 -29.44
N ILE A 128 12.97 6.44 -28.68
CA ILE A 128 13.94 7.49 -29.05
C ILE A 128 14.96 7.01 -30.09
N LYS A 129 15.14 5.68 -30.23
CA LYS A 129 16.11 5.11 -31.20
C LYS A 129 15.59 5.07 -32.64
N PHE A 130 14.36 5.54 -32.89
CA PHE A 130 13.76 5.73 -34.22
C PHE A 130 13.54 7.19 -34.51
#